data_428db260f8c70d06b28904668920d687
#
_entry.id   428db260f8c70d06b28904668920d687
#
_cell.length_a   1.000
_cell.length_b   1.000
_cell.length_c   1.000
_cell.angle_alpha   90.00
_cell.angle_beta   90.00
_cell.angle_gamma   90.00
#
_symmetry.space_group_name_H-M   'P 1'
#
loop_
_entity.id
_entity.type
_entity.pdbx_description
1 polymer ?
#
loop_
_entity_poly.entity_id
_entity_poly.type
_entity_poly.pdbx_seq_one_letter_code
_entity_poly.pdbx_strand_id
1 'polypeptide(L)'
;MSTKQELLDQRYLRMARIWAENSYCQRRQVGALVVKEKMIISDGYNGTPSGFENICEDDNGITKPYVLHAEANAITKLARSSNNSDGATIYITASPCIECAKLIIQAGIKRVVYGEKYRLTDGIELLERAGIEVIYLGE
;
A
#
# COMPACT_ATOMS: atom_id res chain seq x y z
N MET A 1 22.90 -11.36 10.13
CA MET A 1 22.31 -10.53 11.20
C MET A 1 21.54 -9.36 10.61
N SER A 2 20.29 -9.19 11.01
CA SER A 2 19.47 -8.10 10.46
C SER A 2 19.83 -6.75 11.10
N THR A 3 19.80 -5.71 10.28
CA THR A 3 19.96 -4.35 10.80
C THR A 3 18.70 -3.91 11.54
N LYS A 4 18.81 -2.81 12.30
CA LYS A 4 17.65 -2.23 12.98
C LYS A 4 16.57 -1.81 11.97
N GLN A 5 16.98 -1.24 10.83
CA GLN A 5 16.03 -0.83 9.78
C GLN A 5 15.31 -2.05 9.20
N GLU A 6 16.03 -3.14 8.96
CA GLU A 6 15.42 -4.36 8.44
C GLU A 6 14.39 -4.94 9.40
N LEU A 7 14.69 -4.90 10.69
CA LEU A 7 13.75 -5.38 11.72
C LEU A 7 12.50 -4.50 11.76
N LEU A 8 12.66 -3.18 11.67
CA LEU A 8 11.52 -2.27 11.61
C LEU A 8 10.67 -2.51 10.36
N ASP A 9 11.32 -2.70 9.21
CA ASP A 9 10.60 -2.99 7.97
C ASP A 9 9.76 -4.25 8.09
N GLN A 10 10.32 -5.30 8.68
CA GLN A 10 9.59 -6.55 8.89
C GLN A 10 8.38 -6.35 9.80
N ARG A 11 8.54 -5.54 10.85
CA ARG A 11 7.47 -5.29 11.82
C ARG A 11 6.36 -4.43 11.23
N TYR A 12 6.71 -3.37 10.52
CA TYR A 12 5.71 -2.54 9.86
C TYR A 12 4.96 -3.33 8.80
N LEU A 13 5.66 -4.17 8.04
CA LEU A 13 5.00 -4.99 7.03
C LEU A 13 4.04 -5.99 7.67
N ARG A 14 4.41 -6.54 8.82
CA ARG A 14 3.55 -7.44 9.59
C ARG A 14 2.28 -6.72 10.06
N MET A 15 2.43 -5.45 10.50
CA MET A 15 1.29 -4.63 10.87
C MET A 15 0.37 -4.39 9.66
N ALA A 16 0.95 -4.14 8.50
CA ALA A 16 0.17 -3.97 7.27
C ALA A 16 -0.62 -5.25 6.94
N ARG A 17 -0.02 -6.43 7.19
CA ARG A 17 -0.71 -7.71 6.98
C ARG A 17 -1.90 -7.86 7.90
N ILE A 18 -1.75 -7.48 9.16
CA ILE A 18 -2.87 -7.50 10.10
C ILE A 18 -3.95 -6.52 9.63
N TRP A 19 -3.55 -5.34 9.17
CA TRP A 19 -4.49 -4.32 8.74
C TRP A 19 -5.28 -4.75 7.50
N ALA A 20 -4.67 -5.57 6.64
CA ALA A 20 -5.34 -6.13 5.48
C ALA A 20 -6.58 -6.95 5.84
N GLU A 21 -6.63 -7.49 7.06
CA GLU A 21 -7.77 -8.30 7.52
C GLU A 21 -9.06 -7.49 7.64
N ASN A 22 -8.97 -6.15 7.64
CA ASN A 22 -10.14 -5.28 7.65
C ASN A 22 -10.85 -5.23 6.31
N SER A 23 -10.20 -5.66 5.22
CA SER A 23 -10.78 -5.60 3.89
C SER A 23 -11.94 -6.57 3.73
N TYR A 24 -13.02 -6.10 3.13
CA TYR A 24 -14.18 -6.94 2.79
C TYR A 24 -14.06 -7.57 1.42
N CYS A 25 -12.99 -7.27 0.68
CA CYS A 25 -12.81 -7.82 -0.66
C CYS A 25 -12.50 -9.31 -0.58
N GLN A 26 -13.15 -10.10 -1.43
CA GLN A 26 -13.03 -11.55 -1.41
C GLN A 26 -11.87 -12.05 -2.27
N ARG A 27 -11.61 -11.37 -3.39
CA ARG A 27 -10.54 -11.79 -4.28
C ARG A 27 -9.18 -11.61 -3.66
N ARG A 28 -9.02 -10.54 -2.88
CA ARG A 28 -7.73 -10.25 -2.27
C ARG A 28 -7.88 -9.20 -1.18
N GLN A 29 -7.14 -9.40 -0.10
CA GLN A 29 -7.08 -8.44 0.99
C GLN A 29 -5.68 -7.87 1.04
N VAL A 30 -5.55 -6.57 0.92
CA VAL A 30 -4.27 -5.86 0.91
C VAL A 30 -4.30 -4.76 1.96
N GLY A 31 -3.17 -4.60 2.66
CA GLY A 31 -3.02 -3.55 3.66
C GLY A 31 -1.81 -2.69 3.34
N ALA A 32 -1.86 -1.43 3.77
CA ALA A 32 -0.76 -0.48 3.58
C ALA A 32 -0.61 0.41 4.78
N LEU A 33 0.64 0.77 5.09
CA LEU A 33 0.98 1.76 6.12
C LEU A 33 1.93 2.77 5.51
N VAL A 34 1.74 4.05 5.85
CA VAL A 34 2.68 5.11 5.50
C VAL A 34 3.39 5.54 6.77
N VAL A 35 4.72 5.46 6.76
CA VAL A 35 5.56 5.74 7.92
C VAL A 35 6.54 6.85 7.59
N LYS A 36 6.62 7.84 8.44
CA LYS A 36 7.53 8.96 8.28
C LYS A 36 8.17 9.27 9.63
N GLU A 37 9.52 9.30 9.65
CA GLU A 37 10.26 9.58 10.89
C GLU A 37 9.83 8.65 12.03
N LYS A 38 9.68 7.37 11.72
CA LYS A 38 9.29 6.31 12.66
C LYS A 38 7.87 6.48 13.23
N MET A 39 7.04 7.28 12.56
CA MET A 39 5.64 7.45 12.95
C MET A 39 4.74 6.93 11.83
N ILE A 40 3.75 6.15 12.21
CA ILE A 40 2.72 5.74 11.25
C ILE A 40 1.79 6.93 11.08
N ILE A 41 1.82 7.53 9.88
CA ILE A 41 1.01 8.72 9.61
C ILE A 41 -0.25 8.43 8.82
N SER A 42 -0.35 7.24 8.23
CA SER A 42 -1.56 6.82 7.54
C SER A 42 -1.57 5.31 7.38
N ASP A 43 -2.75 4.80 7.11
CA ASP A 43 -2.97 3.37 6.87
C ASP A 43 -4.11 3.22 5.86
N GLY A 44 -4.19 2.03 5.26
CA GLY A 44 -5.26 1.74 4.34
C GLY A 44 -5.40 0.26 4.08
N TYR A 45 -6.56 -0.13 3.62
CA TYR A 45 -6.81 -1.47 3.09
C TYR A 45 -7.73 -1.30 1.88
N ASN A 46 -7.75 -2.29 1.00
CA ASN A 46 -8.55 -2.18 -0.20
C ASN A 46 -10.04 -2.30 0.11
N GLY A 47 -10.84 -1.54 -0.60
CA GLY A 47 -12.29 -1.54 -0.40
C GLY A 47 -13.00 -0.46 -1.17
N THR A 48 -14.32 -0.44 -1.03
CA THR A 48 -15.17 0.56 -1.65
C THR A 48 -15.01 1.92 -0.95
N PRO A 49 -15.43 3.01 -1.60
CA PRO A 49 -15.36 4.33 -0.94
C PRO A 49 -16.19 4.36 0.34
N SER A 50 -15.81 5.24 1.26
CA SER A 50 -16.52 5.40 2.54
C SER A 50 -18.01 5.64 2.32
N GLY A 51 -18.84 4.89 3.04
CA GLY A 51 -20.28 5.02 2.95
C GLY A 51 -20.94 4.18 1.87
N PHE A 52 -20.14 3.55 1.02
CA PHE A 52 -20.67 2.65 0.00
C PHE A 52 -20.84 1.24 0.60
N GLU A 53 -21.53 0.38 -0.13
CA GLU A 53 -21.70 -1.01 0.29
C GLU A 53 -20.32 -1.70 0.41
N ASN A 54 -20.16 -2.57 1.40
CA ASN A 54 -18.88 -3.28 1.63
C ASN A 54 -18.81 -4.55 0.77
N ILE A 55 -19.03 -4.39 -0.53
CA ILE A 55 -19.01 -5.49 -1.49
C ILE A 55 -18.13 -5.07 -2.67
N CYS A 56 -16.95 -5.67 -2.74
CA CYS A 56 -15.95 -5.28 -3.74
C CYS A 56 -16.18 -5.89 -5.11
N GLU A 57 -16.83 -7.07 -5.17
CA GLU A 57 -16.99 -7.80 -6.41
C GLU A 57 -18.44 -7.78 -6.88
N ASP A 58 -18.64 -7.80 -8.20
CA ASP A 58 -19.98 -7.89 -8.76
C ASP A 58 -20.46 -9.35 -8.78
N ASP A 59 -21.64 -9.59 -9.36
CA ASP A 59 -22.23 -10.93 -9.40
C ASP A 59 -21.38 -11.95 -10.15
N ASN A 60 -20.46 -11.49 -10.98
CA ASN A 60 -19.56 -12.35 -11.73
C ASN A 60 -18.19 -12.50 -11.05
N GLY A 61 -18.05 -11.99 -9.84
CA GLY A 61 -16.79 -12.07 -9.09
C GLY A 61 -15.72 -11.11 -9.57
N ILE A 62 -16.09 -10.11 -10.37
CA ILE A 62 -15.15 -9.12 -10.90
C ILE A 62 -15.14 -7.91 -9.99
N THR A 63 -13.95 -7.43 -9.66
CA THR A 63 -13.79 -6.25 -8.79
C THR A 63 -14.46 -5.03 -9.43
N LYS A 64 -15.30 -4.37 -8.66
CA LYS A 64 -16.02 -3.18 -9.12
C LYS A 64 -15.03 -2.05 -9.43
N PRO A 65 -15.29 -1.24 -10.45
CA PRO A 65 -14.32 -0.22 -10.88
C PRO A 65 -14.05 0.88 -9.83
N TYR A 66 -14.93 1.06 -8.85
CA TYR A 66 -14.72 2.09 -7.82
C TYR A 66 -14.06 1.57 -6.55
N VAL A 67 -13.62 0.31 -6.53
CA VAL A 67 -12.84 -0.21 -5.41
C VAL A 67 -11.46 0.45 -5.41
N LEU A 68 -11.06 0.95 -4.24
CA LEU A 68 -9.75 1.58 -4.07
C LEU A 68 -8.75 0.55 -3.58
N HIS A 69 -7.53 0.63 -4.07
CA HIS A 69 -6.44 -0.18 -3.56
C HIS A 69 -5.97 0.36 -2.21
N ALA A 70 -5.31 -0.47 -1.42
CA ALA A 70 -4.84 -0.08 -0.08
C ALA A 70 -3.94 1.15 -0.11
N GLU A 71 -3.05 1.23 -1.09
CA GLU A 71 -2.13 2.36 -1.24
C GLU A 71 -2.89 3.65 -1.51
N ALA A 72 -3.87 3.59 -2.41
CA ALA A 72 -4.69 4.76 -2.74
C ALA A 72 -5.45 5.24 -1.51
N ASN A 73 -5.99 4.31 -0.72
CA ASN A 73 -6.69 4.67 0.52
C ASN A 73 -5.75 5.32 1.53
N ALA A 74 -4.55 4.78 1.70
CA ALA A 74 -3.58 5.34 2.63
C ALA A 74 -3.14 6.75 2.22
N ILE A 75 -2.91 6.96 0.93
CA ILE A 75 -2.47 8.25 0.40
C ILE A 75 -3.59 9.29 0.47
N THR A 76 -4.80 8.93 0.10
CA THR A 76 -5.90 9.89 0.10
C THR A 76 -6.34 10.27 1.51
N LYS A 77 -6.16 9.41 2.50
CA LYS A 77 -6.40 9.79 3.90
C LYS A 77 -5.52 10.95 4.33
N LEU A 78 -4.30 11.01 3.82
CA LEU A 78 -3.38 12.10 4.15
C LEU A 78 -3.89 13.44 3.66
N ALA A 79 -4.67 13.45 2.57
CA ALA A 79 -5.26 14.69 2.06
C ALA A 79 -6.27 15.30 3.03
N ARG A 80 -6.77 14.53 3.99
CA ARG A 80 -7.71 14.98 5.02
C ARG A 80 -7.05 15.19 6.37
N SER A 81 -5.73 15.12 6.41
CA SER A 81 -4.96 15.26 7.65
C SER A 81 -3.99 16.43 7.52
N SER A 82 -3.31 16.74 8.63
CA SER A 82 -2.27 17.75 8.62
C SER A 82 -0.89 17.16 8.26
N ASN A 83 -0.82 15.85 8.00
CA ASN A 83 0.42 15.19 7.61
C ASN A 83 0.55 15.13 6.09
N ASN A 84 1.80 14.93 5.63
CA ASN A 84 2.04 14.66 4.22
C ASN A 84 3.05 13.52 4.09
N SER A 85 3.04 12.86 2.95
CA SER A 85 3.88 11.67 2.72
C SER A 85 5.23 11.97 2.11
N ASP A 86 5.60 13.24 1.96
CA ASP A 86 6.88 13.60 1.35
C ASP A 86 8.04 13.00 2.14
N GLY A 87 8.87 12.21 1.48
CA GLY A 87 9.99 11.53 2.11
C GLY A 87 9.64 10.29 2.92
N ALA A 88 8.37 9.87 2.92
CA ALA A 88 7.91 8.75 3.72
C ALA A 88 8.26 7.39 3.09
N THR A 89 8.05 6.33 3.87
CA THR A 89 8.08 4.94 3.41
C THR A 89 6.67 4.39 3.41
N ILE A 90 6.29 3.67 2.37
CA ILE A 90 5.02 2.95 2.36
C ILE A 90 5.28 1.45 2.42
N TYR A 91 4.55 0.77 3.30
CA TYR A 91 4.61 -0.69 3.49
C TYR A 91 3.32 -1.28 2.93
N ILE A 92 3.44 -2.19 1.97
CA ILE A 92 2.28 -2.76 1.27
C ILE A 92 2.40 -4.27 1.29
N THR A 93 1.32 -4.96 1.61
CA THR A 93 1.37 -6.43 1.66
C THR A 93 1.58 -7.06 0.29
N ALA A 94 1.30 -6.33 -0.79
CA ALA A 94 1.48 -6.82 -2.16
C ALA A 94 2.12 -5.73 -3.01
N SER A 95 2.81 -6.14 -4.10
CA SER A 95 3.46 -5.17 -4.98
C SER A 95 2.42 -4.22 -5.60
N PRO A 96 2.73 -2.91 -5.70
CA PRO A 96 1.77 -1.96 -6.25
C PRO A 96 1.64 -2.11 -7.76
N CYS A 97 0.42 -1.95 -8.25
CA CYS A 97 0.17 -1.88 -9.68
C CYS A 97 0.67 -0.54 -10.23
N ILE A 98 0.68 -0.40 -11.55
CA ILE A 98 1.19 0.82 -12.16
C ILE A 98 0.37 2.06 -11.76
N GLU A 99 -0.94 1.92 -11.58
CA GLU A 99 -1.78 3.04 -11.15
C GLU A 99 -1.40 3.53 -9.76
N CYS A 100 -1.17 2.60 -8.83
CA CYS A 100 -0.75 2.97 -7.47
C CYS A 100 0.70 3.46 -7.44
N ALA A 101 1.56 2.93 -8.30
CA ALA A 101 2.94 3.42 -8.41
C ALA A 101 2.97 4.90 -8.78
N LYS A 102 2.11 5.32 -9.70
CA LYS A 102 1.99 6.74 -10.07
C LYS A 102 1.63 7.60 -8.86
N LEU A 103 0.67 7.14 -8.06
CA LEU A 103 0.24 7.88 -6.87
C LEU A 103 1.37 7.97 -5.84
N ILE A 104 2.10 6.88 -5.65
CA ILE A 104 3.23 6.83 -4.71
C ILE A 104 4.30 7.84 -5.12
N ILE A 105 4.62 7.89 -6.41
CA ILE A 105 5.61 8.84 -6.92
C ILE A 105 5.15 10.28 -6.67
N GLN A 106 3.92 10.60 -7.05
CA GLN A 106 3.40 11.97 -6.92
C GLN A 106 3.21 12.38 -5.46
N ALA A 107 3.03 11.43 -4.57
CA ALA A 107 2.89 11.69 -3.13
C ALA A 107 4.23 11.99 -2.44
N GLY A 108 5.35 11.89 -3.16
CA GLY A 108 6.67 12.17 -2.61
C GLY A 108 7.25 11.05 -1.74
N ILE A 109 6.65 9.87 -1.78
CA ILE A 109 7.15 8.71 -1.04
C ILE A 109 8.47 8.28 -1.66
N LYS A 110 9.48 8.05 -0.83
CA LYS A 110 10.83 7.74 -1.32
C LYS A 110 11.22 6.28 -1.19
N ARG A 111 10.41 5.49 -0.49
CA ARG A 111 10.76 4.11 -0.18
C ARG A 111 9.50 3.25 -0.17
N VAL A 112 9.55 2.09 -0.82
CA VAL A 112 8.43 1.14 -0.88
C VAL A 112 8.93 -0.22 -0.40
N VAL A 113 8.25 -0.79 0.59
CA VAL A 113 8.53 -2.13 1.09
C VAL A 113 7.28 -2.98 0.87
N TYR A 114 7.42 -4.11 0.19
CA TYR A 114 6.26 -4.94 -0.11
C TYR A 114 6.53 -6.42 0.16
N GLY A 115 5.45 -7.17 0.36
CA GLY A 115 5.54 -8.55 0.84
C GLY A 115 5.23 -9.63 -0.17
N GLU A 116 4.43 -9.37 -1.17
CA GLU A 116 4.00 -10.40 -2.13
C GLU A 116 4.10 -9.86 -3.54
N LYS A 117 4.72 -10.64 -4.43
CA LYS A 117 4.88 -10.23 -5.82
C LYS A 117 3.67 -10.62 -6.66
N TYR A 118 3.13 -9.67 -7.41
CA TYR A 118 2.21 -9.96 -8.49
C TYR A 118 3.01 -10.36 -9.72
N ARG A 119 2.34 -11.00 -10.69
CA ARG A 119 2.98 -11.34 -11.94
C ARG A 119 3.32 -10.10 -12.80
N LEU A 120 2.55 -9.01 -12.68
CA LEU A 120 2.85 -7.77 -13.39
C LEU A 120 3.86 -6.96 -12.59
N THR A 121 4.95 -6.56 -13.22
CA THR A 121 6.05 -5.85 -12.56
C THR A 121 6.18 -4.40 -13.03
N ASP A 122 5.26 -3.94 -13.88
CA ASP A 122 5.35 -2.59 -14.45
C ASP A 122 5.28 -1.49 -13.39
N GLY A 123 4.53 -1.70 -12.31
CA GLY A 123 4.48 -0.75 -11.20
C GLY A 123 5.84 -0.63 -10.49
N ILE A 124 6.46 -1.77 -10.21
CA ILE A 124 7.79 -1.79 -9.57
C ILE A 124 8.83 -1.13 -10.48
N GLU A 125 8.78 -1.43 -11.78
CA GLU A 125 9.71 -0.84 -12.73
C GLU A 125 9.57 0.67 -12.80
N LEU A 126 8.33 1.17 -12.72
CA LEU A 126 8.08 2.60 -12.72
C LEU A 126 8.64 3.27 -11.47
N LEU A 127 8.46 2.65 -10.31
CA LEU A 127 9.00 3.16 -9.05
C LEU A 127 10.53 3.24 -9.10
N GLU A 128 11.17 2.20 -9.62
CA GLU A 128 12.63 2.17 -9.74
C GLU A 128 13.12 3.24 -10.71
N ARG A 129 12.41 3.44 -11.81
CA ARG A 129 12.73 4.50 -12.78
C ARG A 129 12.64 5.88 -12.14
N ALA A 130 11.74 6.05 -11.19
CA ALA A 130 11.58 7.32 -10.47
C ALA A 130 12.63 7.54 -9.38
N GLY A 131 13.52 6.56 -9.17
CA GLY A 131 14.56 6.67 -8.14
C GLY A 131 14.09 6.30 -6.75
N ILE A 132 12.93 5.66 -6.63
CA ILE A 132 12.41 5.22 -5.34
C ILE A 132 13.06 3.91 -4.95
N GLU A 133 13.48 3.80 -3.71
CA GLU A 133 14.05 2.55 -3.18
C GLU A 133 12.92 1.54 -2.98
N VAL A 134 13.04 0.37 -3.61
CA VAL A 134 12.01 -0.67 -3.56
C VAL A 134 12.60 -1.91 -2.92
N ILE A 135 11.98 -2.41 -1.85
CA ILE A 135 12.46 -3.55 -1.08
C ILE A 135 11.38 -4.62 -1.02
N TYR A 136 11.76 -5.83 -1.42
CA TYR A 136 10.88 -7.00 -1.33
C TYR A 136 11.21 -7.78 -0.05
N LEU A 137 10.20 -8.00 0.79
CA LEU A 137 10.33 -8.81 2.00
C LEU A 137 9.32 -9.97 1.95
N GLY A 138 9.43 -10.78 0.91
CA GLY A 138 8.57 -11.97 0.79
C GLY A 138 8.88 -13.00 1.87
N GLU A 139 7.92 -13.87 2.11
CA GLU A 139 8.08 -14.99 3.04
C GLU A 139 9.02 -16.05 2.50
#